data_32dcc5b359e2108d9a9851711f103419
#
_entry.id   32dcc5b359e2108d9a9851711f103419
#
_cell.length_a   1.000
_cell.length_b   1.000
_cell.length_c   1.000
_cell.angle_alpha   90.00
_cell.angle_beta   90.00
_cell.angle_gamma   90.00
#
_symmetry.space_group_name_H-M   'P 1'
#
loop_
_entity.id
_entity.type
_entity.pdbx_description
1 polymer ?
#
loop_
_entity_poly.entity_id
_entity_poly.type
_entity_poly.pdbx_seq_one_letter_code
_entity_poly.pdbx_strand_id
1 'polypeptide(L)'
;MISLEGKVALVTGASRGIGAAVAHSLASHGVHLGLASRSGDDLGIEGAVAAPCDVRRPGDLESLASATAERFGGIDILVANAGVGAYGPFLDLPPDQLEEMIDVNVKGTLYAVRAALPYLLESDGADIVTLASEAGRRGLPYEAVYCASKFAQVGFTRALDHELSEKGVRCTNVCPGGVATDFAMGRGRTPEMPELEGMMTSEDVAEVVLFVLTRPRNHRILETAFRPVAEPSWG
;
A
#
# COMPACT_ATOMS: atom_id res chain seq x y z
N MET A 1 1.82 11.82 -19.58
CA MET A 1 1.96 10.63 -18.71
C MET A 1 3.05 9.76 -19.29
N ILE A 2 3.90 9.16 -18.45
CA ILE A 2 4.87 8.15 -18.92
C ILE A 2 4.17 6.80 -19.03
N SER A 3 4.65 5.92 -19.92
CA SER A 3 4.18 4.54 -20.03
C SER A 3 4.72 3.72 -18.87
N LEU A 4 3.91 2.77 -18.40
CA LEU A 4 4.33 1.74 -17.44
C LEU A 4 4.52 0.39 -18.12
N GLU A 5 4.31 0.28 -19.42
CA GLU A 5 4.45 -0.93 -20.21
C GLU A 5 5.82 -1.60 -19.96
N GLY A 6 5.80 -2.88 -19.63
CA GLY A 6 7.00 -3.67 -19.35
C GLY A 6 7.68 -3.41 -18.00
N LYS A 7 7.18 -2.46 -17.18
CA LYS A 7 7.64 -2.26 -15.82
C LYS A 7 7.25 -3.44 -14.93
N VAL A 8 7.97 -3.64 -13.84
CA VAL A 8 7.74 -4.72 -12.86
C VAL A 8 7.34 -4.12 -11.52
N ALA A 9 6.19 -4.53 -10.98
CA ALA A 9 5.71 -4.06 -9.68
C ALA A 9 5.55 -5.20 -8.68
N LEU A 10 5.97 -4.96 -7.44
CA LEU A 10 5.65 -5.79 -6.28
C LEU A 10 4.54 -5.12 -5.49
N VAL A 11 3.40 -5.81 -5.30
CA VAL A 11 2.23 -5.30 -4.57
C VAL A 11 1.97 -6.15 -3.34
N THR A 12 1.95 -5.54 -2.15
CA THR A 12 1.62 -6.25 -0.90
C THR A 12 0.16 -6.07 -0.51
N GLY A 13 -0.44 -7.11 0.11
CA GLY A 13 -1.87 -7.11 0.43
C GLY A 13 -2.73 -7.14 -0.83
N ALA A 14 -2.28 -7.86 -1.86
CA ALA A 14 -2.85 -7.83 -3.20
C ALA A 14 -4.18 -8.57 -3.34
N SER A 15 -4.55 -9.49 -2.43
CA SER A 15 -5.67 -10.43 -2.65
C SER A 15 -7.08 -9.81 -2.68
N ARG A 16 -7.26 -8.57 -2.20
CA ARG A 16 -8.55 -7.89 -2.13
C ARG A 16 -8.43 -6.37 -1.97
N GLY A 17 -9.58 -5.68 -2.07
CA GLY A 17 -9.68 -4.24 -1.80
C GLY A 17 -8.71 -3.43 -2.66
N ILE A 18 -8.11 -2.40 -2.07
CA ILE A 18 -7.21 -1.48 -2.76
C ILE A 18 -6.05 -2.20 -3.45
N GLY A 19 -5.43 -3.19 -2.79
CA GLY A 19 -4.30 -3.93 -3.36
C GLY A 19 -4.66 -4.70 -4.63
N ALA A 20 -5.83 -5.33 -4.66
CA ALA A 20 -6.33 -6.02 -5.85
C ALA A 20 -6.66 -5.02 -6.98
N ALA A 21 -7.35 -3.92 -6.66
CA ALA A 21 -7.67 -2.88 -7.64
C ALA A 21 -6.39 -2.27 -8.25
N VAL A 22 -5.38 -2.00 -7.44
CA VAL A 22 -4.07 -1.51 -7.90
C VAL A 22 -3.39 -2.56 -8.80
N ALA A 23 -3.42 -3.84 -8.42
CA ALA A 23 -2.82 -4.91 -9.22
C ALA A 23 -3.49 -5.01 -10.60
N HIS A 24 -4.83 -5.03 -10.66
CA HIS A 24 -5.56 -5.04 -11.93
C HIS A 24 -5.31 -3.78 -12.77
N SER A 25 -5.30 -2.61 -12.13
CA SER A 25 -4.98 -1.35 -12.81
C SER A 25 -3.58 -1.37 -13.43
N LEU A 26 -2.56 -1.82 -12.70
CA LEU A 26 -1.20 -1.94 -13.20
C LEU A 26 -1.09 -2.97 -14.33
N ALA A 27 -1.74 -4.15 -14.18
CA ALA A 27 -1.77 -5.19 -15.22
C ALA A 27 -2.37 -4.66 -16.53
N SER A 28 -3.46 -3.89 -16.47
CA SER A 28 -4.09 -3.28 -17.65
C SER A 28 -3.21 -2.25 -18.36
N HIS A 29 -2.14 -1.78 -17.71
CA HIS A 29 -1.13 -0.87 -18.26
C HIS A 29 0.17 -1.60 -18.65
N GLY A 30 0.13 -2.94 -18.79
CA GLY A 30 1.26 -3.75 -19.24
C GLY A 30 2.36 -3.94 -18.19
N VAL A 31 2.04 -3.75 -16.89
CA VAL A 31 2.99 -3.96 -15.80
C VAL A 31 3.03 -5.44 -15.43
N HIS A 32 4.21 -6.01 -15.30
CA HIS A 32 4.42 -7.37 -14.74
C HIS A 32 4.33 -7.32 -13.21
N LEU A 33 3.71 -8.35 -12.60
CA LEU A 33 3.34 -8.29 -11.19
C LEU A 33 3.95 -9.40 -10.34
N GLY A 34 4.49 -9.00 -9.18
CA GLY A 34 4.68 -9.83 -8.01
C GLY A 34 3.59 -9.51 -6.97
N LEU A 35 2.83 -10.52 -6.54
CA LEU A 35 1.64 -10.33 -5.69
C LEU A 35 1.82 -11.01 -4.34
N ALA A 36 1.99 -10.22 -3.28
CA ALA A 36 2.11 -10.69 -1.91
C ALA A 36 0.76 -10.70 -1.20
N SER A 37 0.28 -11.87 -0.83
CA SER A 37 -0.89 -12.05 0.02
C SER A 37 -0.80 -13.33 0.83
N ARG A 38 -1.53 -13.43 1.94
CA ARG A 38 -1.57 -14.66 2.74
C ARG A 38 -2.17 -15.85 2.01
N SER A 39 -3.08 -15.61 1.05
CA SER A 39 -3.68 -16.65 0.22
C SER A 39 -2.78 -17.11 -0.92
N GLY A 40 -1.85 -16.28 -1.37
CA GLY A 40 -1.08 -16.54 -2.59
C GLY A 40 -1.89 -16.42 -3.87
N ASP A 41 -3.00 -15.66 -3.83
CA ASP A 41 -3.91 -15.47 -4.96
C ASP A 41 -3.25 -14.62 -6.05
N ASP A 42 -3.31 -15.08 -7.29
CA ASP A 42 -2.81 -14.39 -8.48
C ASP A 42 -3.85 -13.45 -9.12
N LEU A 43 -5.05 -13.38 -8.54
CA LEU A 43 -6.18 -12.55 -9.03
C LEU A 43 -6.62 -12.89 -10.47
N GLY A 44 -6.23 -14.03 -11.02
CA GLY A 44 -6.45 -14.37 -12.43
C GLY A 44 -5.63 -13.50 -13.38
N ILE A 45 -4.59 -12.82 -12.91
CA ILE A 45 -3.70 -12.00 -13.76
C ILE A 45 -2.66 -12.91 -14.42
N GLU A 46 -2.79 -13.09 -15.72
CA GLU A 46 -1.91 -13.98 -16.48
C GLU A 46 -0.44 -13.58 -16.32
N GLY A 47 0.38 -14.56 -15.96
CA GLY A 47 1.82 -14.41 -15.83
C GLY A 47 2.29 -13.74 -14.53
N ALA A 48 1.40 -13.36 -13.62
CA ALA A 48 1.78 -12.81 -12.33
C ALA A 48 2.56 -13.84 -11.48
N VAL A 49 3.56 -13.38 -10.74
CA VAL A 49 4.24 -14.17 -9.71
C VAL A 49 3.51 -13.98 -8.39
N ALA A 50 2.76 -14.96 -7.94
CA ALA A 50 2.01 -14.91 -6.69
C ALA A 50 2.45 -16.05 -5.76
N ALA A 51 2.56 -15.75 -4.47
CA ALA A 51 2.90 -16.74 -3.46
C ALA A 51 2.26 -16.37 -2.10
N PRO A 52 1.98 -17.37 -1.24
CA PRO A 52 1.63 -17.11 0.15
C PRO A 52 2.75 -16.31 0.82
N CYS A 53 2.40 -15.10 1.29
CA CYS A 53 3.36 -14.16 1.86
C CYS A 53 2.70 -13.42 3.04
N ASP A 54 3.25 -13.60 4.23
CA ASP A 54 2.91 -12.81 5.41
C ASP A 54 3.94 -11.69 5.56
N VAL A 55 3.49 -10.45 5.39
CA VAL A 55 4.39 -9.28 5.45
C VAL A 55 5.10 -9.11 6.81
N ARG A 56 4.64 -9.81 7.86
CA ARG A 56 5.32 -9.88 9.16
C ARG A 56 6.58 -10.76 9.13
N ARG A 57 6.77 -11.55 8.08
CA ARG A 57 7.89 -12.47 7.89
C ARG A 57 8.82 -11.95 6.79
N PRO A 58 9.98 -11.38 7.13
CA PRO A 58 10.89 -10.83 6.11
C PRO A 58 11.26 -11.82 5.01
N GLY A 59 11.49 -13.09 5.36
CA GLY A 59 11.87 -14.12 4.40
C GLY A 59 10.81 -14.41 3.33
N ASP A 60 9.51 -14.28 3.66
CA ASP A 60 8.45 -14.45 2.66
C ASP A 60 8.53 -13.34 1.60
N LEU A 61 8.75 -12.10 2.04
CA LEU A 61 8.90 -10.95 1.15
C LEU A 61 10.18 -11.01 0.31
N GLU A 62 11.29 -11.42 0.92
CA GLU A 62 12.57 -11.59 0.22
C GLU A 62 12.46 -12.68 -0.86
N SER A 63 11.81 -13.81 -0.55
CA SER A 63 11.58 -14.89 -1.50
C SER A 63 10.71 -14.46 -2.68
N LEU A 64 9.63 -13.73 -2.41
CA LEU A 64 8.72 -13.24 -3.47
C LEU A 64 9.39 -12.16 -4.32
N ALA A 65 10.14 -11.24 -3.72
CA ALA A 65 10.89 -10.22 -4.45
C ALA A 65 11.94 -10.85 -5.37
N SER A 66 12.70 -11.87 -4.88
CA SER A 66 13.65 -12.61 -5.68
C SER A 66 12.97 -13.32 -6.85
N ALA A 67 11.90 -14.08 -6.59
CA ALA A 67 11.18 -14.79 -7.65
C ALA A 67 10.60 -13.82 -8.70
N THR A 68 10.12 -12.66 -8.28
CA THR A 68 9.61 -11.62 -9.19
C THR A 68 10.74 -11.05 -10.04
N ALA A 69 11.87 -10.71 -9.43
CA ALA A 69 13.02 -10.18 -10.13
C ALA A 69 13.65 -11.19 -11.08
N GLU A 70 13.76 -12.47 -10.68
CA GLU A 70 14.25 -13.54 -11.53
C GLU A 70 13.35 -13.77 -12.75
N ARG A 71 12.03 -13.66 -12.57
CA ARG A 71 11.07 -13.90 -13.65
C ARG A 71 11.05 -12.76 -14.68
N PHE A 72 11.21 -11.49 -14.23
CA PHE A 72 11.00 -10.32 -15.07
C PHE A 72 12.24 -9.42 -15.26
N GLY A 73 13.35 -9.78 -14.63
CA GLY A 73 14.63 -9.07 -14.79
C GLY A 73 14.85 -7.91 -13.80
N GLY A 74 13.97 -7.71 -12.81
CA GLY A 74 14.10 -6.67 -11.79
C GLY A 74 12.78 -6.29 -11.15
N ILE A 75 12.78 -5.21 -10.37
CA ILE A 75 11.58 -4.57 -9.80
C ILE A 75 11.74 -3.06 -9.95
N ASP A 76 10.75 -2.41 -10.56
CA ASP A 76 10.71 -0.95 -10.77
C ASP A 76 9.80 -0.24 -9.76
N ILE A 77 8.78 -0.94 -9.27
CA ILE A 77 7.72 -0.35 -8.46
C ILE A 77 7.46 -1.23 -7.23
N LEU A 78 7.41 -0.62 -6.07
CA LEU A 78 6.84 -1.23 -4.87
C LEU A 78 5.56 -0.51 -4.47
N VAL A 79 4.47 -1.26 -4.33
CA VAL A 79 3.23 -0.78 -3.69
C VAL A 79 3.09 -1.46 -2.33
N ALA A 80 3.51 -0.77 -1.28
CA ALA A 80 3.39 -1.23 0.12
C ALA A 80 1.97 -0.92 0.61
N ASN A 81 1.03 -1.84 0.32
CA ASN A 81 -0.40 -1.67 0.59
C ASN A 81 -0.91 -2.53 1.76
N ALA A 82 -0.25 -3.64 2.10
CA ALA A 82 -0.72 -4.52 3.17
C ALA A 82 -1.00 -3.75 4.47
N GLY A 83 -2.19 -3.93 5.01
CA GLY A 83 -2.60 -3.24 6.23
C GLY A 83 -3.82 -3.88 6.89
N VAL A 84 -3.94 -3.64 8.18
CA VAL A 84 -5.10 -4.02 9.00
C VAL A 84 -5.52 -2.85 9.88
N GLY A 85 -6.78 -2.84 10.30
CA GLY A 85 -7.33 -1.86 11.23
C GLY A 85 -8.20 -2.52 12.29
N ALA A 86 -8.27 -1.89 13.45
CA ALA A 86 -9.23 -2.17 14.49
C ALA A 86 -9.61 -0.83 15.14
N TYR A 87 -10.90 -0.61 15.30
CA TYR A 87 -11.48 0.64 15.78
C TYR A 87 -12.30 0.42 17.02
N GLY A 88 -12.20 1.34 17.96
CA GLY A 88 -12.96 1.30 19.22
C GLY A 88 -12.26 2.10 20.32
N PRO A 89 -12.89 2.22 21.50
CA PRO A 89 -12.26 2.80 22.67
C PRO A 89 -10.95 2.07 22.98
N PHE A 90 -9.88 2.80 23.30
CA PHE A 90 -8.53 2.23 23.44
C PHE A 90 -8.45 1.08 24.45
N LEU A 91 -9.19 1.19 25.55
CA LEU A 91 -9.20 0.14 26.59
C LEU A 91 -9.96 -1.14 26.20
N ASP A 92 -10.82 -1.05 25.18
CA ASP A 92 -11.64 -2.17 24.72
C ASP A 92 -10.95 -2.96 23.58
N LEU A 93 -9.88 -2.40 23.01
CA LEU A 93 -9.13 -3.08 21.96
C LEU A 93 -8.25 -4.19 22.56
N PRO A 94 -8.40 -5.44 22.10
CA PRO A 94 -7.56 -6.56 22.54
C PRO A 94 -6.08 -6.30 22.24
N PRO A 95 -5.14 -6.66 23.14
CA PRO A 95 -3.70 -6.44 22.93
C PRO A 95 -3.15 -7.03 21.63
N ASP A 96 -3.64 -8.19 21.21
CA ASP A 96 -3.24 -8.84 19.96
C ASP A 96 -3.62 -8.03 18.72
N GLN A 97 -4.73 -7.28 18.75
CA GLN A 97 -5.09 -6.37 17.67
C GLN A 97 -4.19 -5.13 17.63
N LEU A 98 -3.76 -4.64 18.80
CA LEU A 98 -2.78 -3.54 18.89
C LEU A 98 -1.46 -3.96 18.25
N GLU A 99 -0.95 -5.13 18.64
CA GLU A 99 0.29 -5.71 18.12
C GLU A 99 0.18 -5.97 16.61
N GLU A 100 -0.94 -6.56 16.15
CA GLU A 100 -1.14 -6.87 14.74
C GLU A 100 -1.10 -5.60 13.87
N MET A 101 -1.71 -4.48 14.31
CA MET A 101 -1.66 -3.22 13.58
C MET A 101 -0.21 -2.70 13.42
N ILE A 102 0.61 -2.83 14.45
CA ILE A 102 2.02 -2.43 14.36
C ILE A 102 2.82 -3.40 13.50
N ASP A 103 2.63 -4.69 13.70
CA ASP A 103 3.37 -5.72 12.97
C ASP A 103 3.09 -5.72 11.47
N VAL A 104 1.81 -5.57 11.09
CA VAL A 104 1.41 -5.56 9.67
C VAL A 104 1.69 -4.20 9.05
N ASN A 105 1.16 -3.11 9.64
CA ASN A 105 1.20 -1.80 8.98
C ASN A 105 2.59 -1.18 9.01
N VAL A 106 3.30 -1.30 10.14
CA VAL A 106 4.64 -0.69 10.30
C VAL A 106 5.71 -1.67 9.85
N LYS A 107 5.91 -2.77 10.57
CA LYS A 107 6.99 -3.71 10.24
C LYS A 107 6.83 -4.29 8.85
N GLY A 108 5.58 -4.65 8.44
CA GLY A 108 5.31 -5.16 7.10
C GLY A 108 5.71 -4.18 6.00
N THR A 109 5.47 -2.87 6.18
CA THR A 109 5.94 -1.84 5.24
C THR A 109 7.48 -1.76 5.21
N LEU A 110 8.13 -1.75 6.38
CA LEU A 110 9.60 -1.72 6.47
C LEU A 110 10.22 -2.93 5.77
N TYR A 111 9.68 -4.11 6.00
CA TYR A 111 10.19 -5.35 5.41
C TYR A 111 9.94 -5.42 3.90
N ALA A 112 8.78 -4.94 3.42
CA ALA A 112 8.50 -4.87 1.98
C ALA A 112 9.49 -3.94 1.26
N VAL A 113 9.74 -2.76 1.83
CA VAL A 113 10.77 -1.85 1.29
C VAL A 113 12.14 -2.51 1.33
N ARG A 114 12.54 -3.12 2.45
CA ARG A 114 13.85 -3.78 2.56
C ARG A 114 14.05 -4.89 1.53
N ALA A 115 13.00 -5.68 1.26
CA ALA A 115 13.06 -6.77 0.29
C ALA A 115 13.15 -6.27 -1.16
N ALA A 116 12.41 -5.21 -1.50
CA ALA A 116 12.37 -4.68 -2.86
C ALA A 116 13.54 -3.73 -3.19
N LEU A 117 14.06 -3.01 -2.18
CA LEU A 117 15.02 -1.91 -2.37
C LEU A 117 16.28 -2.28 -3.18
N PRO A 118 16.91 -3.46 -3.01
CA PRO A 118 18.07 -3.83 -3.83
C PRO A 118 17.76 -3.78 -5.33
N TYR A 119 16.57 -4.26 -5.73
CA TYR A 119 16.14 -4.28 -7.14
C TYR A 119 15.70 -2.89 -7.62
N LEU A 120 15.04 -2.11 -6.77
CA LEU A 120 14.62 -0.75 -7.08
C LEU A 120 15.82 0.17 -7.35
N LEU A 121 16.94 -0.05 -6.68
CA LEU A 121 18.18 0.72 -6.86
C LEU A 121 18.89 0.40 -8.20
N GLU A 122 18.62 -0.76 -8.79
CA GLU A 122 19.14 -1.16 -10.10
C GLU A 122 18.22 -0.71 -11.26
N SER A 123 17.00 -0.25 -10.96
CA SER A 123 16.05 0.21 -11.97
C SER A 123 16.41 1.60 -12.51
N ASP A 124 16.21 1.81 -13.82
CA ASP A 124 16.27 3.13 -14.43
C ASP A 124 14.99 3.92 -14.07
N GLY A 125 14.90 4.34 -12.82
CA GLY A 125 13.82 5.14 -12.28
C GLY A 125 12.71 4.34 -11.58
N ALA A 126 12.90 4.08 -10.29
CA ALA A 126 11.97 3.34 -9.45
C ALA A 126 11.00 4.21 -8.66
N ASP A 127 9.93 3.55 -8.19
CA ASP A 127 8.90 4.16 -7.35
C ASP A 127 8.54 3.28 -6.14
N ILE A 128 8.45 3.89 -4.97
CA ILE A 128 7.88 3.30 -3.76
C ILE A 128 6.60 4.06 -3.43
N VAL A 129 5.47 3.37 -3.48
CA VAL A 129 4.16 3.89 -3.08
C VAL A 129 3.74 3.22 -1.78
N THR A 130 3.59 4.01 -0.72
CA THR A 130 3.08 3.53 0.57
C THR A 130 1.60 3.90 0.69
N LEU A 131 0.72 2.89 0.77
CA LEU A 131 -0.71 3.09 1.08
C LEU A 131 -0.87 3.38 2.58
N ALA A 132 -0.72 4.67 2.91
CA ALA A 132 -0.94 5.16 4.26
C ALA A 132 -2.45 5.36 4.53
N SER A 133 -2.86 6.53 4.97
CA SER A 133 -4.26 6.92 5.24
C SER A 133 -4.30 8.38 5.67
N GLU A 134 -5.48 9.01 5.61
CA GLU A 134 -5.76 10.25 6.35
C GLU A 134 -5.45 10.11 7.85
N ALA A 135 -5.62 8.90 8.41
CA ALA A 135 -5.22 8.56 9.78
C ALA A 135 -3.70 8.68 10.04
N GLY A 136 -2.89 8.77 8.99
CA GLY A 136 -1.44 9.04 9.09
C GLY A 136 -1.11 10.54 9.09
N ARG A 137 -2.11 11.41 8.95
CA ARG A 137 -1.97 12.87 8.86
C ARG A 137 -2.62 13.60 10.05
N ARG A 138 -3.55 12.95 10.70
CA ARG A 138 -4.31 13.48 11.86
C ARG A 138 -4.78 12.34 12.77
N GLY A 139 -5.05 12.66 14.04
CA GLY A 139 -5.70 11.75 14.96
C GLY A 139 -7.20 11.64 14.65
N LEU A 140 -7.73 10.42 14.67
CA LEU A 140 -9.14 10.14 14.49
C LEU A 140 -9.71 9.49 15.76
N PRO A 141 -10.94 9.83 16.18
CA PRO A 141 -11.58 9.21 17.32
C PRO A 141 -11.68 7.69 17.14
N TYR A 142 -11.42 6.94 18.19
CA TYR A 142 -11.50 5.47 18.22
C TYR A 142 -10.49 4.74 17.30
N GLU A 143 -9.50 5.44 16.75
CA GLU A 143 -8.49 4.89 15.83
C GLU A 143 -7.05 5.10 16.34
N ALA A 144 -6.83 5.22 17.65
CA ALA A 144 -5.55 5.67 18.23
C ALA A 144 -4.34 4.86 17.73
N VAL A 145 -4.40 3.51 17.78
CA VAL A 145 -3.28 2.65 17.38
C VAL A 145 -3.17 2.59 15.85
N TYR A 146 -4.31 2.57 15.16
CA TYR A 146 -4.31 2.65 13.69
C TYR A 146 -3.66 3.96 13.22
N CYS A 147 -4.05 5.10 13.79
CA CYS A 147 -3.40 6.39 13.52
C CYS A 147 -1.88 6.31 13.78
N ALA A 148 -1.46 5.81 14.95
CA ALA A 148 -0.04 5.67 15.27
C ALA A 148 0.72 4.86 14.20
N SER A 149 0.13 3.73 13.74
CA SER A 149 0.72 2.90 12.69
C SER A 149 0.83 3.63 11.35
N LYS A 150 -0.19 4.43 10.99
CA LYS A 150 -0.23 5.18 9.74
C LYS A 150 0.68 6.43 9.77
N PHE A 151 0.79 7.11 10.91
CA PHE A 151 1.80 8.16 11.11
C PHE A 151 3.22 7.60 10.95
N ALA A 152 3.49 6.40 11.48
CA ALA A 152 4.78 5.74 11.30
C ALA A 152 5.09 5.49 9.81
N GLN A 153 4.11 5.01 9.01
CA GLN A 153 4.28 4.83 7.56
C GLN A 153 4.59 6.16 6.86
N VAL A 154 3.84 7.23 7.18
CA VAL A 154 4.07 8.56 6.57
C VAL A 154 5.45 9.09 6.92
N GLY A 155 5.84 9.03 8.19
CA GLY A 155 7.15 9.48 8.65
C GLY A 155 8.29 8.70 8.01
N PHE A 156 8.17 7.36 7.98
CA PHE A 156 9.15 6.48 7.33
C PHE A 156 9.33 6.80 5.85
N THR A 157 8.24 6.87 5.09
CA THR A 157 8.30 7.11 3.64
C THR A 157 8.89 8.49 3.31
N ARG A 158 8.59 9.52 4.12
CA ARG A 158 9.19 10.85 3.97
C ARG A 158 10.70 10.85 4.23
N ALA A 159 11.14 10.15 5.30
CA ALA A 159 12.57 10.02 5.59
C ALA A 159 13.29 9.25 4.48
N LEU A 160 12.68 8.16 4.01
CA LEU A 160 13.22 7.33 2.93
C LEU A 160 13.38 8.10 1.61
N ASP A 161 12.44 9.01 1.29
CA ASP A 161 12.55 9.87 0.11
C ASP A 161 13.82 10.75 0.15
N HIS A 162 14.21 11.25 1.32
CA HIS A 162 15.47 12.00 1.46
C HIS A 162 16.71 11.13 1.19
N GLU A 163 16.67 9.85 1.55
CA GLU A 163 17.79 8.93 1.35
C GLU A 163 17.93 8.44 -0.10
N LEU A 164 16.80 8.37 -0.83
CA LEU A 164 16.72 7.67 -2.10
C LEU A 164 16.52 8.59 -3.31
N SER A 165 16.11 9.84 -3.12
CA SER A 165 15.81 10.75 -4.23
C SER A 165 16.99 10.99 -5.17
N GLU A 166 18.21 11.12 -4.64
CA GLU A 166 19.42 11.26 -5.44
C GLU A 166 19.84 9.96 -6.16
N LYS A 167 19.27 8.83 -5.74
CA LYS A 167 19.46 7.51 -6.35
C LYS A 167 18.40 7.18 -7.40
N GLY A 168 17.54 8.15 -7.76
CA GLY A 168 16.52 7.98 -8.78
C GLY A 168 15.25 7.27 -8.31
N VAL A 169 15.09 6.95 -7.01
CA VAL A 169 13.88 6.34 -6.45
C VAL A 169 12.97 7.43 -5.88
N ARG A 170 11.71 7.48 -6.31
CA ARG A 170 10.69 8.37 -5.75
C ARG A 170 9.89 7.63 -4.68
N CYS A 171 9.64 8.28 -3.55
CA CYS A 171 8.82 7.73 -2.48
C CYS A 171 7.58 8.60 -2.28
N THR A 172 6.39 7.98 -2.36
CA THR A 172 5.11 8.68 -2.27
C THR A 172 4.22 8.04 -1.21
N ASN A 173 3.63 8.86 -0.33
CA ASN A 173 2.51 8.45 0.50
C ASN A 173 1.19 8.69 -0.23
N VAL A 174 0.37 7.65 -0.36
CA VAL A 174 -1.03 7.76 -0.77
C VAL A 174 -1.90 7.64 0.47
N CYS A 175 -2.64 8.71 0.79
CA CYS A 175 -3.36 8.89 2.05
C CYS A 175 -4.87 9.03 1.78
N PRO A 176 -5.58 7.93 1.45
CA PRO A 176 -7.03 7.98 1.26
C PRO A 176 -7.76 8.17 2.58
N GLY A 177 -8.95 8.79 2.53
CA GLY A 177 -9.98 8.74 3.56
C GLY A 177 -10.76 7.43 3.51
N GLY A 178 -12.07 7.48 3.75
CA GLY A 178 -12.92 6.29 3.76
C GLY A 178 -13.03 5.60 2.40
N VAL A 179 -12.76 4.30 2.38
CA VAL A 179 -12.89 3.44 1.20
C VAL A 179 -13.80 2.26 1.55
N ALA A 180 -14.78 1.98 0.71
CA ALA A 180 -15.74 0.89 0.87
C ALA A 180 -15.07 -0.45 0.54
N THR A 181 -14.51 -1.11 1.55
CA THR A 181 -13.84 -2.40 1.47
C THR A 181 -14.14 -3.22 2.73
N ASP A 182 -13.75 -4.50 2.74
CA ASP A 182 -13.81 -5.35 3.94
C ASP A 182 -12.80 -4.95 5.04
N PHE A 183 -12.10 -3.84 4.88
CA PHE A 183 -11.12 -3.39 5.86
C PHE A 183 -11.77 -3.08 7.21
N ALA A 184 -11.21 -3.64 8.29
CA ALA A 184 -11.72 -3.55 9.67
C ALA A 184 -13.15 -4.10 9.89
N MET A 185 -13.73 -4.85 8.94
CA MET A 185 -15.01 -5.52 9.15
C MET A 185 -14.93 -6.50 10.31
N GLY A 186 -15.88 -6.40 11.25
CA GLY A 186 -15.87 -7.15 12.51
C GLY A 186 -14.87 -6.64 13.56
N ARG A 187 -14.17 -5.54 13.25
CA ARG A 187 -13.18 -4.90 14.15
C ARG A 187 -13.44 -3.38 14.26
N GLY A 188 -14.71 -3.04 14.50
CA GLY A 188 -15.18 -1.66 14.58
C GLY A 188 -15.89 -1.13 13.34
N ARG A 189 -15.88 -1.90 12.23
CA ARG A 189 -16.77 -1.69 11.08
C ARG A 189 -17.78 -2.84 10.98
N THR A 190 -19.00 -2.54 10.56
CA THR A 190 -20.02 -3.51 10.19
C THR A 190 -20.61 -3.16 8.83
N PRO A 191 -21.15 -4.13 8.07
CA PRO A 191 -21.71 -3.87 6.75
C PRO A 191 -22.90 -2.88 6.74
N GLU A 192 -23.56 -2.75 7.89
CA GLU A 192 -24.76 -1.91 8.07
C GLU A 192 -24.41 -0.45 8.40
N MET A 193 -23.14 -0.10 8.54
CA MET A 193 -22.72 1.27 8.87
C MET A 193 -23.10 2.25 7.75
N PRO A 194 -23.93 3.28 8.05
CA PRO A 194 -24.30 4.29 7.06
C PRO A 194 -23.11 5.04 6.45
N GLU A 195 -22.02 5.13 7.20
CA GLU A 195 -20.78 5.80 6.78
C GLU A 195 -20.11 5.12 5.58
N LEU A 196 -20.45 3.85 5.30
CA LEU A 196 -19.98 3.15 4.11
C LEU A 196 -20.64 3.68 2.83
N GLU A 197 -21.84 4.26 2.97
CA GLU A 197 -22.54 4.91 1.87
C GLU A 197 -21.81 6.20 1.47
N GLY A 198 -21.42 6.33 0.21
CA GLY A 198 -20.69 7.49 -0.27
C GLY A 198 -19.18 7.48 -0.01
N MET A 199 -18.63 6.40 0.53
CA MET A 199 -17.18 6.17 0.54
C MET A 199 -16.65 5.96 -0.89
N MET A 200 -15.35 6.23 -1.08
CA MET A 200 -14.65 5.92 -2.32
C MET A 200 -14.58 4.41 -2.55
N THR A 201 -14.40 4.02 -3.80
CA THR A 201 -14.13 2.64 -4.19
C THR A 201 -12.62 2.32 -4.11
N SER A 202 -12.27 1.05 -4.20
CA SER A 202 -10.87 0.63 -4.32
C SER A 202 -10.25 1.13 -5.63
N GLU A 203 -11.04 1.23 -6.67
CA GLU A 203 -10.68 1.70 -8.00
C GLU A 203 -10.32 3.19 -7.99
N ASP A 204 -11.05 4.03 -7.24
CA ASP A 204 -10.72 5.45 -7.06
C ASP A 204 -9.30 5.62 -6.48
N VAL A 205 -8.93 4.76 -5.54
CA VAL A 205 -7.58 4.76 -4.96
C VAL A 205 -6.53 4.26 -5.95
N ALA A 206 -6.87 3.23 -6.74
CA ALA A 206 -5.98 2.70 -7.77
C ALA A 206 -5.68 3.74 -8.86
N GLU A 207 -6.66 4.56 -9.24
CA GLU A 207 -6.46 5.68 -10.17
C GLU A 207 -5.47 6.72 -9.62
N VAL A 208 -5.51 7.02 -8.32
CA VAL A 208 -4.53 7.94 -7.71
C VAL A 208 -3.14 7.32 -7.69
N VAL A 209 -3.00 6.01 -7.41
CA VAL A 209 -1.72 5.31 -7.50
C VAL A 209 -1.18 5.37 -8.93
N LEU A 210 -2.01 5.08 -9.93
CA LEU A 210 -1.63 5.17 -11.34
C LEU A 210 -1.25 6.61 -11.73
N PHE A 211 -2.00 7.61 -11.26
CA PHE A 211 -1.67 9.00 -11.47
C PHE A 211 -0.26 9.32 -10.95
N VAL A 212 0.09 8.91 -9.75
CA VAL A 212 1.43 9.13 -9.17
C VAL A 212 2.51 8.49 -10.03
N LEU A 213 2.35 7.21 -10.37
CA LEU A 213 3.34 6.43 -11.10
C LEU A 213 3.57 6.95 -12.52
N THR A 214 2.55 7.48 -13.18
CA THR A 214 2.61 7.98 -14.56
C THR A 214 3.12 9.42 -14.70
N ARG A 215 3.53 10.08 -13.61
CA ARG A 215 4.11 11.44 -13.71
C ARG A 215 5.53 11.40 -14.28
N PRO A 216 5.91 12.43 -15.06
CA PRO A 216 7.29 12.56 -15.54
C PRO A 216 8.31 12.44 -14.40
N ARG A 217 9.47 11.87 -14.69
CA ARG A 217 10.50 11.58 -13.67
C ARG A 217 11.03 12.82 -12.92
N ASN A 218 10.88 14.01 -13.50
CA ASN A 218 11.19 15.29 -12.84
C ASN A 218 10.11 15.77 -11.85
N HIS A 219 9.00 15.01 -11.68
CA HIS A 219 8.00 15.27 -10.66
C HIS A 219 8.19 14.32 -9.48
N ARG A 220 8.29 14.86 -8.27
CA ARG A 220 8.24 14.13 -7.01
C ARG A 220 6.95 14.49 -6.29
N ILE A 221 6.01 13.57 -6.28
CA ILE A 221 4.79 13.68 -5.47
C ILE A 221 5.08 13.02 -4.14
N LEU A 222 5.25 13.81 -3.09
CA LEU A 222 5.61 13.30 -1.76
C LEU A 222 4.41 12.70 -1.04
N GLU A 223 3.22 13.27 -1.30
CA GLU A 223 1.98 12.84 -0.65
C GLU A 223 0.78 13.22 -1.50
N THR A 224 -0.20 12.34 -1.56
CA THR A 224 -1.56 12.63 -2.03
C THR A 224 -2.53 12.34 -0.91
N ALA A 225 -3.42 13.30 -0.62
CA ALA A 225 -4.47 13.14 0.38
C ALA A 225 -5.81 13.49 -0.24
N PHE A 226 -6.76 12.60 -0.13
CA PHE A 226 -8.07 12.72 -0.73
C PHE A 226 -9.11 11.95 0.07
N ARG A 227 -10.36 12.40 0.02
CA ARG A 227 -11.45 11.88 0.84
C ARG A 227 -12.76 11.83 0.06
N PRO A 228 -13.70 10.96 0.45
CA PRO A 228 -15.06 11.04 -0.03
C PRO A 228 -15.63 12.44 0.22
N VAL A 229 -16.44 12.93 -0.71
CA VAL A 229 -17.15 14.21 -0.52
C VAL A 229 -18.12 14.13 0.67
N ALA A 230 -18.62 12.93 0.97
CA ALA A 230 -19.52 12.67 2.10
C ALA A 230 -18.83 12.78 3.47
N GLU A 231 -17.50 12.66 3.54
CA GLU A 231 -16.80 12.87 4.82
C GLU A 231 -16.80 14.35 5.22
N PRO A 232 -17.09 14.66 6.51
CA PRO A 232 -17.04 16.03 7.00
C PRO A 232 -15.65 16.65 6.79
N SER A 233 -15.63 17.92 6.41
CA SER A 233 -14.39 18.69 6.39
C SER A 233 -13.89 18.87 7.82
N TRP A 234 -12.70 18.37 8.08
CA TRP A 234 -11.97 18.64 9.32
C TRP A 234 -10.95 19.73 9.05
N GLY A 235 -11.02 20.78 9.85
CA GLY A 235 -10.04 21.85 9.82
C GLY A 235 -8.66 21.39 10.29
#